data_b825be4f1402dabc65b607a35114664f
#
_entry.id   b825be4f1402dabc65b607a35114664f
#
_cell.length_a   1.000
_cell.length_b   1.000
_cell.length_c   1.000
_cell.angle_alpha   90.00
_cell.angle_beta   90.00
_cell.angle_gamma   90.00
#
_symmetry.space_group_name_H-M   'P 1'
#
loop_
_entity.id
_entity.type
_entity.pdbx_description
1 polymer ?
#
loop_
_entity_poly.entity_id
_entity_poly.type
_entity_poly.pdbx_seq_one_letter_code
_entity_poly.pdbx_strand_id
1 'polypeptide(L)'
;MSAPNETIGRVYHETHGHVMKIVIDNTAKKNSFSPEMMAQLSEAMTLLDRDESLWAGVLCAVGDDFTAGLDMPKFFGPKATVKPRPEGNIDPFGLANRCRKPLVTAVQGICFTVGIEIALAGDIIIAADTARFCQMESKRGIAPLGGAHFRYLTRAGWGDAMYHLFLCDEFNAERAYKVGLVQEVVPLGRQVDRAMEVAQLIAKNAPLGIQITKQAALKFIEAGEKPAIEIIPKIRERVMNSEDMKEGIQSFIERRAAVFKGR
;
A
#
# COMPACT_ATOMS: atom_id res chain seq x y z
N MET A 1 -37.53 -8.83 -18.53
CA MET A 1 -36.28 -8.02 -18.66
C MET A 1 -35.26 -8.69 -17.76
N SER A 2 -34.28 -9.38 -18.34
CA SER A 2 -33.16 -9.94 -17.59
C SER A 2 -32.39 -8.80 -16.95
N ALA A 3 -32.10 -8.90 -15.64
CA ALA A 3 -31.21 -7.96 -14.94
C ALA A 3 -29.88 -7.88 -15.70
N PRO A 4 -29.28 -6.68 -15.86
CA PRO A 4 -27.98 -6.58 -16.47
C PRO A 4 -27.01 -7.44 -15.66
N ASN A 5 -26.18 -8.24 -16.35
CA ASN A 5 -25.09 -8.99 -15.74
C ASN A 5 -24.27 -8.01 -14.91
N GLU A 6 -24.44 -7.98 -13.60
CA GLU A 6 -23.58 -7.19 -12.72
C GLU A 6 -22.16 -7.73 -12.90
N THR A 7 -21.31 -6.93 -13.50
CA THR A 7 -19.88 -7.23 -13.56
C THR A 7 -19.38 -7.35 -12.12
N ILE A 8 -19.02 -8.56 -11.71
CA ILE A 8 -18.53 -8.81 -10.35
C ILE A 8 -17.17 -8.13 -10.23
N GLY A 9 -17.06 -7.16 -9.32
CA GLY A 9 -15.77 -6.52 -9.01
C GLY A 9 -14.77 -7.56 -8.51
N ARG A 10 -13.50 -7.38 -8.85
CA ARG A 10 -12.41 -8.28 -8.50
C ARG A 10 -11.13 -7.54 -8.15
N VAL A 11 -10.22 -8.23 -7.45
CA VAL A 11 -8.82 -7.85 -7.34
C VAL A 11 -7.99 -8.98 -7.95
N TYR A 12 -7.06 -8.65 -8.82
CA TYR A 12 -6.17 -9.60 -9.45
C TYR A 12 -4.73 -9.09 -9.45
N HIS A 13 -3.79 -9.91 -9.87
CA HIS A 13 -2.38 -9.52 -9.94
C HIS A 13 -1.70 -10.00 -11.22
N GLU A 14 -0.62 -9.33 -11.56
CA GLU A 14 0.29 -9.63 -12.65
C GLU A 14 1.73 -9.54 -12.13
N THR A 15 2.63 -10.39 -12.65
CA THR A 15 4.04 -10.40 -12.24
C THR A 15 4.93 -9.84 -13.35
N HIS A 16 5.80 -8.90 -13.00
CA HIS A 16 6.76 -8.25 -13.89
C HIS A 16 8.18 -8.37 -13.31
N GLY A 17 8.87 -9.48 -13.60
CA GLY A 17 10.13 -9.82 -12.95
C GLY A 17 9.93 -9.99 -11.44
N HIS A 18 10.63 -9.21 -10.62
CA HIS A 18 10.49 -9.23 -9.16
C HIS A 18 9.40 -8.30 -8.61
N VAL A 19 8.60 -7.67 -9.47
CA VAL A 19 7.53 -6.74 -9.08
C VAL A 19 6.16 -7.37 -9.36
N MET A 20 5.29 -7.35 -8.35
CA MET A 20 3.89 -7.77 -8.46
C MET A 20 2.99 -6.54 -8.58
N LYS A 21 2.22 -6.46 -9.66
CA LYS A 21 1.18 -5.45 -9.84
C LYS A 21 -0.17 -6.02 -9.37
N ILE A 22 -0.76 -5.43 -8.34
CA ILE A 22 -2.08 -5.77 -7.77
C ILE A 22 -3.08 -4.75 -8.30
N VAL A 23 -4.17 -5.21 -8.91
CA VAL A 23 -5.11 -4.38 -9.65
C VAL A 23 -6.51 -4.51 -9.07
N ILE A 24 -7.12 -3.37 -8.72
CA ILE A 24 -8.51 -3.25 -8.30
C ILE A 24 -9.37 -3.01 -9.55
N ASP A 25 -10.41 -3.80 -9.75
CA ASP A 25 -11.27 -3.76 -10.93
C ASP A 25 -12.76 -3.88 -10.55
N ASN A 26 -13.41 -2.75 -10.35
CA ASN A 26 -14.86 -2.62 -10.13
C ASN A 26 -15.35 -1.24 -10.63
N THR A 27 -15.00 -0.90 -11.86
CA THR A 27 -15.23 0.42 -12.45
C THR A 27 -16.69 0.84 -12.42
N ALA A 28 -17.63 -0.10 -12.59
CA ALA A 28 -19.07 0.15 -12.53
C ALA A 28 -19.53 0.73 -11.18
N LYS A 29 -18.75 0.53 -10.11
CA LYS A 29 -19.01 1.05 -8.75
C LYS A 29 -17.86 1.93 -8.25
N LYS A 30 -17.14 2.62 -9.15
CA LYS A 30 -15.98 3.47 -8.81
C LYS A 30 -14.99 2.73 -7.91
N ASN A 31 -14.73 1.48 -8.23
CA ASN A 31 -13.83 0.60 -7.50
C ASN A 31 -14.13 0.45 -6.00
N SER A 32 -15.40 0.64 -5.57
CA SER A 32 -15.77 0.33 -4.19
C SER A 32 -15.60 -1.16 -3.90
N PHE A 33 -15.04 -1.45 -2.72
CA PHE A 33 -14.72 -2.80 -2.29
C PHE A 33 -15.96 -3.56 -1.84
N SER A 34 -16.14 -4.77 -2.35
CA SER A 34 -16.99 -5.79 -1.71
C SER A 34 -16.16 -6.59 -0.69
N PRO A 35 -16.80 -7.38 0.21
CA PRO A 35 -16.09 -8.32 1.08
C PRO A 35 -15.18 -9.29 0.33
N GLU A 36 -15.60 -9.78 -0.83
CA GLU A 36 -14.83 -10.67 -1.69
C GLU A 36 -13.59 -9.97 -2.25
N MET A 37 -13.71 -8.74 -2.73
CA MET A 37 -12.58 -7.97 -3.22
C MET A 37 -11.58 -7.66 -2.11
N MET A 38 -12.05 -7.40 -0.89
CA MET A 38 -11.17 -7.20 0.27
C MET A 38 -10.41 -8.47 0.64
N ALA A 39 -11.06 -9.64 0.53
CA ALA A 39 -10.41 -10.94 0.71
C ALA A 39 -9.36 -11.19 -0.38
N GLN A 40 -9.69 -10.95 -1.66
CA GLN A 40 -8.76 -11.07 -2.78
C GLN A 40 -7.54 -10.13 -2.64
N LEU A 41 -7.75 -8.90 -2.16
CA LEU A 41 -6.65 -7.98 -1.88
C LEU A 41 -5.72 -8.52 -0.78
N SER A 42 -6.29 -9.06 0.29
CA SER A 42 -5.53 -9.71 1.36
C SER A 42 -4.73 -10.92 0.85
N GLU A 43 -5.33 -11.74 -0.01
CA GLU A 43 -4.66 -12.90 -0.64
C GLU A 43 -3.51 -12.47 -1.55
N ALA A 44 -3.73 -11.47 -2.41
CA ALA A 44 -2.70 -10.94 -3.30
C ALA A 44 -1.53 -10.33 -2.51
N MET A 45 -1.81 -9.55 -1.46
CA MET A 45 -0.77 -9.00 -0.58
C MET A 45 -0.03 -10.11 0.20
N THR A 46 -0.73 -11.19 0.55
CA THR A 46 -0.12 -12.35 1.20
C THR A 46 0.81 -13.11 0.27
N LEU A 47 0.40 -13.28 -0.99
CA LEU A 47 1.26 -13.86 -2.02
C LEU A 47 2.50 -12.99 -2.23
N LEU A 48 2.33 -11.67 -2.40
CA LEU A 48 3.46 -10.74 -2.47
C LEU A 48 4.43 -10.94 -1.29
N ASP A 49 3.91 -11.02 -0.07
CA ASP A 49 4.75 -11.13 1.13
C ASP A 49 5.52 -12.46 1.19
N ARG A 50 4.88 -13.59 0.82
CA ARG A 50 5.43 -14.95 1.00
C ARG A 50 6.31 -15.42 -0.15
N ASP A 51 6.03 -15.01 -1.38
CA ASP A 51 6.77 -15.47 -2.56
C ASP A 51 8.16 -14.81 -2.62
N GLU A 52 9.21 -15.58 -2.36
CA GLU A 52 10.59 -15.10 -2.29
C GLU A 52 11.11 -14.54 -3.65
N SER A 53 10.47 -14.89 -4.76
CA SER A 53 10.80 -14.33 -6.07
C SER A 53 10.32 -12.90 -6.28
N LEU A 54 9.36 -12.43 -5.46
CA LEU A 54 8.79 -11.10 -5.50
C LEU A 54 9.47 -10.19 -4.46
N TRP A 55 9.88 -9.00 -4.86
CA TRP A 55 10.66 -8.08 -4.01
C TRP A 55 9.97 -6.75 -3.73
N ALA A 56 9.04 -6.34 -4.59
CA ALA A 56 8.22 -5.15 -4.40
C ALA A 56 6.83 -5.36 -5.01
N GLY A 57 5.86 -4.57 -4.54
CA GLY A 57 4.50 -4.54 -5.07
C GLY A 57 4.09 -3.17 -5.56
N VAL A 58 3.17 -3.15 -6.52
CA VAL A 58 2.43 -1.97 -6.96
C VAL A 58 0.94 -2.25 -6.77
N LEU A 59 0.22 -1.37 -6.07
CA LEU A 59 -1.22 -1.40 -5.96
C LEU A 59 -1.82 -0.30 -6.84
N CYS A 60 -2.72 -0.64 -7.74
CA CYS A 60 -3.38 0.30 -8.63
C CYS A 60 -4.82 -0.11 -8.91
N ALA A 61 -5.55 0.72 -9.62
CA ALA A 61 -6.92 0.44 -10.02
C ALA A 61 -7.12 0.73 -11.52
N VAL A 62 -8.06 0.04 -12.15
CA VAL A 62 -8.50 0.34 -13.52
C VAL A 62 -9.54 1.45 -13.53
N GLY A 63 -9.68 2.14 -14.68
CA GLY A 63 -10.67 3.20 -14.87
C GLY A 63 -10.26 4.54 -14.25
N ASP A 64 -11.26 5.39 -14.04
CA ASP A 64 -11.04 6.80 -13.69
C ASP A 64 -10.76 7.04 -12.20
N ASP A 65 -11.14 6.10 -11.33
CA ASP A 65 -11.09 6.23 -9.88
C ASP A 65 -10.24 5.12 -9.25
N PHE A 66 -9.50 5.45 -8.19
CA PHE A 66 -8.80 4.44 -7.39
C PHE A 66 -9.79 3.63 -6.56
N THR A 67 -10.55 4.25 -5.70
CA THR A 67 -11.72 3.65 -5.02
C THR A 67 -12.58 4.69 -4.31
N ALA A 68 -13.90 4.49 -4.35
CA ALA A 68 -14.86 5.28 -3.55
C ALA A 68 -15.03 4.76 -2.11
N GLY A 69 -14.33 3.69 -1.72
CA GLY A 69 -14.44 3.12 -0.37
C GLY A 69 -15.12 1.75 -0.33
N LEU A 70 -15.81 1.42 0.76
CA LEU A 70 -16.55 0.16 0.89
C LEU A 70 -17.92 0.23 0.18
N ASP A 71 -18.35 -0.87 -0.41
CA ASP A 71 -19.74 -1.10 -0.77
C ASP A 71 -20.54 -1.32 0.53
N MET A 72 -20.92 -0.20 1.17
CA MET A 72 -21.53 -0.18 2.51
C MET A 72 -22.69 -1.18 2.70
N PRO A 73 -23.64 -1.33 1.74
CA PRO A 73 -24.68 -2.35 1.85
C PRO A 73 -24.16 -3.78 1.98
N LYS A 74 -23.02 -4.10 1.34
CA LYS A 74 -22.42 -5.44 1.41
C LYS A 74 -21.68 -5.71 2.70
N PHE A 75 -21.19 -4.66 3.39
CA PHE A 75 -20.50 -4.81 4.67
C PHE A 75 -21.43 -4.69 5.88
N PHE A 76 -22.42 -3.81 5.84
CA PHE A 76 -23.25 -3.43 6.99
C PHE A 76 -24.75 -3.59 6.77
N GLY A 77 -25.15 -4.01 5.58
CA GLY A 77 -26.56 -4.24 5.25
C GLY A 77 -27.13 -5.52 5.89
N PRO A 78 -28.46 -5.71 5.86
CA PRO A 78 -29.11 -6.88 6.47
C PRO A 78 -28.70 -8.23 5.90
N LYS A 79 -28.12 -8.25 4.69
CA LYS A 79 -27.61 -9.44 4.00
C LYS A 79 -26.09 -9.50 3.95
N ALA A 80 -25.40 -8.70 4.76
CA ALA A 80 -23.95 -8.69 4.78
C ALA A 80 -23.39 -10.04 5.24
N THR A 81 -22.44 -10.58 4.48
CA THR A 81 -21.73 -11.82 4.79
C THR A 81 -20.23 -11.54 4.72
N VAL A 82 -19.69 -10.94 5.77
CA VAL A 82 -18.25 -10.67 5.88
C VAL A 82 -17.59 -11.85 6.56
N LYS A 83 -16.74 -12.57 5.81
CA LYS A 83 -15.93 -13.65 6.38
C LYS A 83 -14.70 -13.08 7.07
N PRO A 84 -14.28 -13.64 8.20
CA PRO A 84 -13.03 -13.25 8.82
C PRO A 84 -11.85 -13.54 7.87
N ARG A 85 -10.85 -12.66 7.89
CA ARG A 85 -9.61 -12.91 7.16
C ARG A 85 -8.93 -14.16 7.73
N PRO A 86 -8.40 -15.06 6.87
CA PRO A 86 -7.62 -16.21 7.34
C PRO A 86 -6.44 -15.77 8.22
N GLU A 87 -6.19 -16.52 9.29
CA GLU A 87 -5.06 -16.27 10.18
C GLU A 87 -3.73 -16.29 9.40
N GLY A 88 -2.84 -15.37 9.71
CA GLY A 88 -1.55 -15.23 9.04
C GLY A 88 -1.58 -14.55 7.67
N ASN A 89 -2.75 -14.25 7.10
CA ASN A 89 -2.83 -13.44 5.89
C ASN A 89 -2.57 -11.97 6.19
N ILE A 90 -2.00 -11.27 5.19
CA ILE A 90 -1.75 -9.83 5.28
C ILE A 90 -3.07 -9.08 5.41
N ASP A 91 -3.07 -8.15 6.34
CA ASP A 91 -4.15 -7.19 6.51
C ASP A 91 -3.94 -6.01 5.55
N PRO A 92 -4.84 -5.76 4.59
CA PRO A 92 -4.72 -4.63 3.68
C PRO A 92 -4.60 -3.28 4.40
N PHE A 93 -5.14 -3.17 5.61
CA PHE A 93 -4.99 -2.00 6.46
C PHE A 93 -3.70 -2.01 7.31
N GLY A 94 -2.97 -3.13 7.35
CA GLY A 94 -1.75 -3.26 8.14
C GLY A 94 -1.93 -3.03 9.64
N LEU A 95 -3.11 -3.36 10.20
CA LEU A 95 -3.41 -3.27 11.64
C LEU A 95 -3.00 -4.54 12.39
N ALA A 96 -3.00 -5.66 11.68
CA ALA A 96 -2.51 -6.95 12.18
C ALA A 96 -1.22 -7.32 11.44
N ASN A 97 -1.30 -8.27 10.50
CA ASN A 97 -0.14 -8.65 9.70
C ASN A 97 0.12 -7.63 8.59
N ARG A 98 1.28 -6.99 8.60
CA ARG A 98 1.69 -6.01 7.58
C ARG A 98 2.65 -6.64 6.58
N CYS A 99 2.49 -6.33 5.30
CA CYS A 99 3.41 -6.78 4.25
C CYS A 99 4.83 -6.27 4.54
N ARG A 100 5.79 -7.18 4.54
CA ARG A 100 7.22 -6.88 4.80
C ARG A 100 7.89 -6.22 3.59
N LYS A 101 7.38 -6.52 2.39
CA LYS A 101 7.94 -5.99 1.14
C LYS A 101 7.42 -4.58 0.86
N PRO A 102 8.19 -3.75 0.14
CA PRO A 102 7.74 -2.43 -0.28
C PRO A 102 6.48 -2.50 -1.13
N LEU A 103 5.56 -1.58 -0.89
CA LEU A 103 4.34 -1.42 -1.66
C LEU A 103 4.22 0.04 -2.13
N VAL A 104 4.18 0.23 -3.44
CA VAL A 104 3.94 1.52 -4.10
C VAL A 104 2.49 1.56 -4.56
N THR A 105 1.73 2.58 -4.16
CA THR A 105 0.32 2.72 -4.55
C THR A 105 0.19 3.82 -5.59
N ALA A 106 -0.43 3.50 -6.73
CA ALA A 106 -0.78 4.45 -7.78
C ALA A 106 -2.25 4.85 -7.66
N VAL A 107 -2.54 6.14 -7.47
CA VAL A 107 -3.90 6.63 -7.28
C VAL A 107 -4.30 7.65 -8.34
N GLN A 108 -5.55 7.57 -8.79
CA GLN A 108 -6.18 8.53 -9.69
C GLN A 108 -7.64 8.78 -9.28
N GLY A 109 -8.22 9.89 -9.72
CA GLY A 109 -9.60 10.24 -9.45
C GLY A 109 -9.92 10.16 -7.95
N ILE A 110 -10.96 9.46 -7.58
CA ILE A 110 -11.38 9.32 -6.17
C ILE A 110 -10.50 8.30 -5.45
N CYS A 111 -9.90 8.73 -4.35
CA CYS A 111 -9.22 7.88 -3.36
C CYS A 111 -9.81 8.21 -1.98
N PHE A 112 -10.92 7.57 -1.61
CA PHE A 112 -11.71 7.93 -0.44
C PHE A 112 -11.68 6.86 0.65
N THR A 113 -11.80 7.29 1.90
CA THR A 113 -11.99 6.43 3.07
C THR A 113 -10.97 5.29 3.14
N VAL A 114 -11.40 4.04 3.09
CA VAL A 114 -10.51 2.87 3.10
C VAL A 114 -9.47 2.88 1.99
N GLY A 115 -9.71 3.59 0.88
CA GLY A 115 -8.71 3.77 -0.18
C GLY A 115 -7.47 4.50 0.32
N ILE A 116 -7.66 5.57 1.09
CA ILE A 116 -6.55 6.29 1.73
C ILE A 116 -5.89 5.39 2.80
N GLU A 117 -6.68 4.68 3.59
CA GLU A 117 -6.17 3.82 4.67
C GLU A 117 -5.31 2.69 4.13
N ILE A 118 -5.73 2.04 3.01
CA ILE A 118 -4.95 1.01 2.32
C ILE A 118 -3.69 1.61 1.69
N ALA A 119 -3.80 2.76 1.02
CA ALA A 119 -2.64 3.43 0.43
C ALA A 119 -1.60 3.83 1.49
N LEU A 120 -2.04 4.34 2.65
CA LEU A 120 -1.18 4.69 3.77
C LEU A 120 -0.63 3.47 4.54
N ALA A 121 -1.26 2.31 4.43
CA ALA A 121 -0.71 1.05 4.93
C ALA A 121 0.47 0.57 4.08
N GLY A 122 0.54 0.99 2.82
CA GLY A 122 1.72 0.88 1.95
C GLY A 122 2.84 1.85 2.35
N ASP A 123 3.79 2.05 1.46
CA ASP A 123 5.02 2.78 1.75
C ASP A 123 5.14 4.08 0.95
N ILE A 124 4.83 4.05 -0.34
CA ILE A 124 4.96 5.17 -1.29
C ILE A 124 3.64 5.34 -2.05
N ILE A 125 3.19 6.58 -2.23
CA ILE A 125 1.98 6.90 -3.00
C ILE A 125 2.36 7.81 -4.15
N ILE A 126 2.03 7.40 -5.37
CA ILE A 126 2.14 8.18 -6.60
C ILE A 126 0.72 8.57 -7.01
N ALA A 127 0.41 9.86 -7.08
CA ALA A 127 -0.91 10.35 -7.43
C ALA A 127 -0.93 10.94 -8.82
N ALA A 128 -2.01 10.68 -9.57
CA ALA A 128 -2.34 11.53 -10.71
C ALA A 128 -2.70 12.94 -10.21
N ASP A 129 -2.43 13.97 -11.02
CA ASP A 129 -2.78 15.37 -10.73
C ASP A 129 -4.29 15.60 -10.53
N THR A 130 -5.11 14.70 -11.06
CA THR A 130 -6.57 14.67 -10.88
C THR A 130 -7.04 13.94 -9.62
N ALA A 131 -6.13 13.35 -8.83
CA ALA A 131 -6.50 12.59 -7.64
C ALA A 131 -7.14 13.48 -6.57
N ARG A 132 -8.19 12.96 -5.95
CA ARG A 132 -8.97 13.59 -4.88
C ARG A 132 -9.05 12.67 -3.69
N PHE A 133 -8.83 13.20 -2.52
CA PHE A 133 -8.78 12.47 -1.26
C PHE A 133 -9.86 12.98 -0.30
N CYS A 134 -10.50 12.09 0.44
CA CYS A 134 -11.43 12.47 1.49
C CYS A 134 -11.59 11.33 2.50
N GLN A 135 -11.37 11.65 3.79
CA GLN A 135 -11.63 10.74 4.90
C GLN A 135 -12.96 11.14 5.53
N MET A 136 -14.06 10.55 5.04
CA MET A 136 -15.41 11.05 5.31
C MET A 136 -16.23 10.23 6.32
N GLU A 137 -15.62 9.30 7.03
CA GLU A 137 -16.31 8.39 7.96
C GLU A 137 -17.10 9.14 9.03
N SER A 138 -16.54 10.22 9.57
CA SER A 138 -17.21 11.00 10.62
C SER A 138 -18.48 11.70 10.12
N LYS A 139 -18.57 12.03 8.82
CA LYS A 139 -19.83 12.49 8.19
C LYS A 139 -20.91 11.42 8.14
N ARG A 140 -20.57 10.16 8.41
CA ARG A 140 -21.47 9.00 8.43
C ARG A 140 -21.66 8.40 9.82
N GLY A 141 -21.21 9.12 10.88
CA GLY A 141 -21.35 8.67 12.26
C GLY A 141 -20.42 7.55 12.68
N ILE A 142 -19.34 7.29 11.89
CA ILE A 142 -18.30 6.31 12.19
C ILE A 142 -16.93 7.00 12.22
N ALA A 143 -15.88 6.26 12.60
CA ALA A 143 -14.52 6.75 12.61
C ALA A 143 -13.68 6.00 11.55
N PRO A 144 -12.53 6.54 11.10
CA PRO A 144 -11.60 5.83 10.23
C PRO A 144 -10.93 4.69 10.99
N LEU A 145 -11.41 3.46 10.78
CA LEU A 145 -10.98 2.27 11.54
C LEU A 145 -9.82 1.51 10.87
N GLY A 146 -9.45 1.84 9.65
CA GLY A 146 -8.33 1.22 8.93
C GLY A 146 -6.97 1.89 9.16
N GLY A 147 -6.88 2.82 10.12
CA GLY A 147 -5.62 3.41 10.58
C GLY A 147 -5.30 4.81 10.06
N ALA A 148 -6.22 5.50 9.37
CA ALA A 148 -5.98 6.86 8.91
C ALA A 148 -5.62 7.80 10.07
N HIS A 149 -6.29 7.68 11.22
CA HIS A 149 -6.12 8.56 12.36
C HIS A 149 -4.68 8.63 12.91
N PHE A 150 -3.90 7.56 12.83
CA PHE A 150 -2.49 7.59 13.24
C PHE A 150 -1.51 7.71 12.06
N ARG A 151 -1.87 7.24 10.85
CA ARG A 151 -1.00 7.36 9.68
C ARG A 151 -0.99 8.76 9.07
N TYR A 152 -2.10 9.49 9.14
CA TYR A 152 -2.08 10.92 8.83
C TYR A 152 -1.13 11.66 9.78
N LEU A 153 -1.21 11.36 11.08
CA LEU A 153 -0.35 11.99 12.08
C LEU A 153 1.13 11.76 11.80
N THR A 154 1.53 10.53 11.48
CA THR A 154 2.94 10.19 11.21
C THR A 154 3.47 10.76 9.91
N ARG A 155 2.61 11.12 8.94
CA ARG A 155 3.01 11.70 7.67
C ARG A 155 2.87 13.22 7.61
N ALA A 156 1.76 13.75 8.10
CA ALA A 156 1.39 15.15 7.95
C ALA A 156 1.63 16.00 9.22
N GLY A 157 1.89 15.35 10.36
CA GLY A 157 1.90 16.01 11.67
C GLY A 157 0.50 16.32 12.19
N TRP A 158 0.39 16.73 13.46
CA TRP A 158 -0.89 16.85 14.16
C TRP A 158 -1.88 17.82 13.49
N GLY A 159 -1.42 19.04 13.16
CA GLY A 159 -2.30 20.10 12.63
C GLY A 159 -2.98 19.71 11.33
N ASP A 160 -2.19 19.32 10.32
CA ASP A 160 -2.71 18.91 9.02
C ASP A 160 -3.49 17.58 9.08
N ALA A 161 -3.08 16.66 9.93
CA ALA A 161 -3.83 15.43 10.17
C ALA A 161 -5.23 15.71 10.69
N MET A 162 -5.34 16.48 11.79
CA MET A 162 -6.63 16.82 12.40
C MET A 162 -7.48 17.71 11.49
N TYR A 163 -6.87 18.63 10.73
CA TYR A 163 -7.56 19.43 9.74
C TYR A 163 -8.36 18.57 8.75
N HIS A 164 -7.70 17.61 8.10
CA HIS A 164 -8.38 16.75 7.12
C HIS A 164 -9.32 15.72 7.76
N LEU A 165 -8.94 15.15 8.90
CA LEU A 165 -9.76 14.13 9.59
C LEU A 165 -11.02 14.72 10.23
N PHE A 166 -10.97 15.96 10.74
CA PHE A 166 -12.13 16.58 11.39
C PHE A 166 -13.08 17.26 10.41
N LEU A 167 -12.53 17.94 9.38
CA LEU A 167 -13.36 18.57 8.38
C LEU A 167 -14.02 17.56 7.45
N CYS A 168 -13.39 16.41 7.22
CA CYS A 168 -13.86 15.39 6.28
C CYS A 168 -14.15 15.94 4.87
N ASP A 169 -13.43 16.99 4.46
CA ASP A 169 -13.60 17.61 3.15
C ASP A 169 -12.60 17.06 2.15
N GLU A 170 -12.97 17.16 0.86
CA GLU A 170 -12.09 16.74 -0.22
C GLU A 170 -10.89 17.67 -0.34
N PHE A 171 -9.73 17.09 -0.65
CA PHE A 171 -8.53 17.81 -1.04
C PHE A 171 -7.85 17.14 -2.24
N ASN A 172 -7.10 17.91 -3.00
CA ASN A 172 -6.50 17.49 -4.25
C ASN A 172 -5.09 16.87 -4.05
N ALA A 173 -4.52 16.38 -5.15
CA ALA A 173 -3.20 15.75 -5.18
C ALA A 173 -2.08 16.71 -4.72
N GLU A 174 -2.15 18.00 -5.09
CA GLU A 174 -1.16 19.00 -4.68
C GLU A 174 -1.15 19.18 -3.16
N ARG A 175 -2.35 19.28 -2.54
CA ARG A 175 -2.44 19.37 -1.07
C ARG A 175 -1.95 18.10 -0.41
N ALA A 176 -2.29 16.92 -0.94
CA ALA A 176 -1.82 15.63 -0.44
C ALA A 176 -0.28 15.53 -0.48
N TYR A 177 0.34 16.01 -1.55
CA TYR A 177 1.79 16.11 -1.69
C TYR A 177 2.38 17.10 -0.68
N LYS A 178 1.81 18.29 -0.57
CA LYS A 178 2.28 19.34 0.34
C LYS A 178 2.32 18.89 1.82
N VAL A 179 1.36 18.07 2.25
CA VAL A 179 1.29 17.56 3.63
C VAL A 179 2.01 16.22 3.83
N GLY A 180 2.65 15.68 2.79
CA GLY A 180 3.46 14.46 2.87
C GLY A 180 2.68 13.15 2.82
N LEU A 181 1.38 13.17 2.50
CA LEU A 181 0.61 11.94 2.28
C LEU A 181 0.98 11.25 0.96
N VAL A 182 1.29 12.03 -0.09
CA VAL A 182 1.70 11.58 -1.41
C VAL A 182 3.15 11.97 -1.65
N GLN A 183 3.94 11.11 -2.28
CA GLN A 183 5.37 11.33 -2.51
C GLN A 183 5.67 11.92 -3.89
N GLU A 184 4.82 11.64 -4.90
CA GLU A 184 4.95 12.24 -6.23
C GLU A 184 3.56 12.51 -6.82
N VAL A 185 3.43 13.62 -7.56
CA VAL A 185 2.25 13.92 -8.38
C VAL A 185 2.69 13.93 -9.85
N VAL A 186 1.96 13.21 -10.69
CA VAL A 186 2.27 13.04 -12.11
C VAL A 186 1.00 13.32 -12.95
N PRO A 187 1.13 13.63 -14.24
CA PRO A 187 -0.04 13.78 -15.12
C PRO A 187 -0.92 12.52 -15.13
N LEU A 188 -2.24 12.72 -15.23
CA LEU A 188 -3.21 11.62 -15.35
C LEU A 188 -2.79 10.62 -16.45
N GLY A 189 -2.89 9.34 -16.14
CA GLY A 189 -2.48 8.23 -17.01
C GLY A 189 -1.02 7.78 -16.80
N ARG A 190 -0.18 8.58 -16.11
CA ARG A 190 1.23 8.24 -15.85
C ARG A 190 1.49 7.60 -14.48
N GLN A 191 0.51 7.61 -13.57
CA GLN A 191 0.67 7.20 -12.17
C GLN A 191 1.03 5.71 -12.04
N VAL A 192 0.45 4.83 -12.86
CA VAL A 192 0.74 3.38 -12.81
C VAL A 192 2.13 3.10 -13.37
N ASP A 193 2.48 3.69 -14.52
CA ASP A 193 3.81 3.54 -15.11
C ASP A 193 4.89 4.02 -14.13
N ARG A 194 4.67 5.20 -13.52
CA ARG A 194 5.61 5.75 -12.55
C ARG A 194 5.74 4.89 -11.30
N ALA A 195 4.65 4.36 -10.78
CA ALA A 195 4.69 3.43 -9.65
C ALA A 195 5.46 2.14 -9.99
N MET A 196 5.28 1.61 -11.21
CA MET A 196 6.04 0.46 -11.71
C MET A 196 7.52 0.79 -11.84
N GLU A 197 7.90 1.96 -12.38
CA GLU A 197 9.29 2.42 -12.44
C GLU A 197 9.92 2.48 -11.03
N VAL A 198 9.22 3.08 -10.07
CA VAL A 198 9.69 3.18 -8.67
C VAL A 198 9.86 1.78 -8.05
N ALA A 199 8.89 0.90 -8.22
CA ALA A 199 8.99 -0.47 -7.71
C ALA A 199 10.12 -1.26 -8.36
N GLN A 200 10.36 -1.08 -9.66
CA GLN A 200 11.50 -1.70 -10.37
C GLN A 200 12.84 -1.13 -9.90
N LEU A 201 12.93 0.16 -9.59
CA LEU A 201 14.13 0.76 -8.99
C LEU A 201 14.39 0.19 -7.59
N ILE A 202 13.36 0.01 -6.78
CA ILE A 202 13.45 -0.64 -5.48
C ILE A 202 13.94 -2.09 -5.64
N ALA A 203 13.41 -2.82 -6.61
CA ALA A 203 13.77 -4.22 -6.88
C ALA A 203 15.18 -4.40 -7.46
N LYS A 204 15.90 -3.33 -7.81
CA LYS A 204 17.34 -3.39 -8.15
C LYS A 204 18.24 -3.44 -6.93
N ASN A 205 17.72 -3.11 -5.75
CA ASN A 205 18.48 -3.14 -4.51
C ASN A 205 18.33 -4.49 -3.82
N ALA A 206 19.27 -4.83 -2.92
CA ALA A 206 19.23 -6.06 -2.13
C ALA A 206 17.92 -6.17 -1.36
N PRO A 207 17.02 -7.13 -1.68
CA PRO A 207 15.67 -7.16 -1.14
C PRO A 207 15.64 -7.40 0.36
N LEU A 208 16.62 -8.13 0.89
CA LEU A 208 16.78 -8.32 2.33
C LEU A 208 17.08 -7.00 3.04
N GLY A 209 17.98 -6.17 2.47
CA GLY A 209 18.31 -4.84 3.00
C GLY A 209 17.08 -3.92 3.04
N ILE A 210 16.29 -3.90 1.97
CA ILE A 210 15.07 -3.10 1.87
C ILE A 210 14.03 -3.53 2.91
N GLN A 211 13.76 -4.85 3.04
CA GLN A 211 12.79 -5.37 4.01
C GLN A 211 13.18 -5.04 5.45
N ILE A 212 14.46 -5.17 5.76
CA ILE A 212 15.00 -4.88 7.08
C ILE A 212 14.93 -3.38 7.40
N THR A 213 15.22 -2.51 6.44
CA THR A 213 15.04 -1.06 6.59
C THR A 213 13.60 -0.72 6.97
N LYS A 214 12.62 -1.29 6.25
CA LYS A 214 11.20 -1.12 6.57
C LYS A 214 10.86 -1.64 7.97
N GLN A 215 11.34 -2.84 8.32
CA GLN A 215 11.12 -3.44 9.63
C GLN A 215 11.66 -2.58 10.77
N ALA A 216 12.87 -2.05 10.64
CA ALA A 216 13.49 -1.19 11.65
C ALA A 216 12.74 0.14 11.80
N ALA A 217 12.33 0.76 10.69
CA ALA A 217 11.54 1.99 10.72
C ALA A 217 10.16 1.77 11.38
N LEU A 218 9.49 0.65 11.09
CA LEU A 218 8.23 0.29 11.74
C LEU A 218 8.42 0.05 13.24
N LYS A 219 9.53 -0.58 13.65
CA LYS A 219 9.83 -0.78 15.07
C LYS A 219 9.99 0.54 15.83
N PHE A 220 10.60 1.54 15.18
CA PHE A 220 10.66 2.89 15.73
C PHE A 220 9.27 3.51 15.92
N ILE A 221 8.39 3.39 14.92
CA ILE A 221 7.03 3.91 14.99
C ILE A 221 6.22 3.21 16.11
N GLU A 222 6.38 1.90 16.26
CA GLU A 222 5.66 1.09 17.24
C GLU A 222 6.10 1.34 18.68
N ALA A 223 7.40 1.53 18.91
CA ALA A 223 7.98 1.41 20.24
C ALA A 223 9.05 2.48 20.57
N GLY A 224 9.34 3.39 19.64
CA GLY A 224 10.34 4.44 19.81
C GLY A 224 11.78 3.98 19.54
N GLU A 225 12.74 4.88 19.80
CA GLU A 225 14.12 4.75 19.36
C GLU A 225 14.86 3.59 20.05
N LYS A 226 14.71 3.45 21.38
CA LYS A 226 15.44 2.43 22.13
C LYS A 226 15.16 1.00 21.64
N PRO A 227 13.90 0.53 21.48
CA PRO A 227 13.62 -0.79 20.91
C PRO A 227 14.06 -0.93 19.45
N ALA A 228 14.07 0.17 18.67
CA ALA A 228 14.60 0.14 17.30
C ALA A 228 16.12 -0.08 17.28
N ILE A 229 16.86 0.48 18.24
CA ILE A 229 18.30 0.24 18.42
C ILE A 229 18.55 -1.20 18.86
N GLU A 230 17.76 -1.74 19.79
CA GLU A 230 17.91 -3.10 20.33
C GLU A 230 17.82 -4.20 19.28
N ILE A 231 17.13 -3.98 18.16
CA ILE A 231 17.03 -4.97 17.07
C ILE A 231 18.21 -4.90 16.08
N ILE A 232 19.05 -3.85 16.11
CA ILE A 232 20.16 -3.67 15.15
C ILE A 232 21.15 -4.85 15.13
N PRO A 233 21.59 -5.44 16.26
CA PRO A 233 22.49 -6.60 16.24
C PRO A 233 21.91 -7.78 15.45
N LYS A 234 20.62 -8.10 15.65
CA LYS A 234 19.93 -9.19 14.92
C LYS A 234 19.80 -8.88 13.44
N ILE A 235 19.48 -7.64 13.10
CA ILE A 235 19.43 -7.14 11.72
C ILE A 235 20.80 -7.29 11.06
N ARG A 236 21.85 -6.83 11.74
CA ARG A 236 23.23 -6.91 11.26
C ARG A 236 23.64 -8.34 10.97
N GLU A 237 23.41 -9.26 11.90
CA GLU A 237 23.72 -10.67 11.72
C GLU A 237 23.08 -11.24 10.45
N ARG A 238 21.80 -10.97 10.24
CA ARG A 238 21.04 -11.45 9.07
C ARG A 238 21.59 -10.90 7.76
N VAL A 239 21.94 -9.60 7.70
CA VAL A 239 22.46 -8.96 6.48
C VAL A 239 23.89 -9.43 6.19
N MET A 240 24.77 -9.44 7.21
CA MET A 240 26.19 -9.77 7.03
C MET A 240 26.40 -11.21 6.58
N ASN A 241 25.47 -12.11 6.87
CA ASN A 241 25.55 -13.52 6.46
C ASN A 241 24.89 -13.81 5.09
N SER A 242 24.30 -12.80 4.44
CA SER A 242 23.59 -12.98 3.17
C SER A 242 24.53 -13.14 1.97
N GLU A 243 24.03 -13.83 0.91
CA GLU A 243 24.72 -13.86 -0.37
C GLU A 243 24.72 -12.46 -1.02
N ASP A 244 23.65 -11.70 -0.83
CA ASP A 244 23.49 -10.35 -1.39
C ASP A 244 24.53 -9.36 -0.84
N MET A 245 24.93 -9.52 0.42
CA MET A 245 26.01 -8.70 0.99
C MET A 245 27.35 -8.99 0.32
N LYS A 246 27.66 -10.26 0.05
CA LYS A 246 28.89 -10.66 -0.66
C LYS A 246 28.88 -10.15 -2.10
N GLU A 247 27.75 -10.30 -2.79
CA GLU A 247 27.56 -9.75 -4.14
C GLU A 247 27.69 -8.22 -4.15
N GLY A 248 27.10 -7.53 -3.17
CA GLY A 248 27.19 -6.08 -3.05
C GLY A 248 28.64 -5.59 -2.93
N ILE A 249 29.47 -6.26 -2.13
CA ILE A 249 30.91 -5.95 -2.02
C ILE A 249 31.64 -6.27 -3.32
N GLN A 250 31.40 -7.45 -3.88
CA GLN A 250 32.09 -7.90 -5.10
C GLN A 250 31.78 -6.99 -6.30
N SER A 251 30.51 -6.68 -6.51
CA SER A 251 30.07 -5.78 -7.58
C SER A 251 30.66 -4.37 -7.45
N PHE A 252 30.81 -3.87 -6.22
CA PHE A 252 31.44 -2.57 -5.95
C PHE A 252 32.93 -2.59 -6.32
N ILE A 253 33.67 -3.65 -5.94
CA ILE A 253 35.09 -3.80 -6.29
C ILE A 253 35.27 -3.89 -7.80
N GLU A 254 34.41 -4.65 -8.48
CA GLU A 254 34.44 -4.88 -9.93
C GLU A 254 33.83 -3.73 -10.74
N ARG A 255 33.24 -2.73 -10.10
CA ARG A 255 32.56 -1.57 -10.74
C ARG A 255 31.46 -1.99 -11.75
N ARG A 256 30.70 -3.01 -11.43
CA ARG A 256 29.55 -3.49 -12.19
C ARG A 256 28.24 -3.38 -11.41
N ALA A 257 27.13 -3.52 -12.09
CA ALA A 257 25.85 -3.67 -11.41
C ALA A 257 25.80 -4.97 -10.58
N ALA A 258 25.22 -4.89 -9.38
CA ALA A 258 25.00 -6.07 -8.55
C ALA A 258 23.85 -6.91 -9.09
N VAL A 259 23.91 -8.23 -8.88
CA VAL A 259 22.87 -9.18 -9.21
C VAL A 259 22.43 -9.88 -7.93
N PHE A 260 21.45 -9.29 -7.25
CA PHE A 260 20.95 -9.80 -5.98
C PHE A 260 20.03 -11.01 -6.16
N LYS A 261 19.93 -11.84 -5.11
CA LYS A 261 19.13 -13.07 -5.08
C LYS A 261 18.10 -13.09 -3.95
N GLY A 262 18.15 -12.14 -3.04
CA GLY A 262 17.23 -12.05 -1.89
C GLY A 262 17.59 -12.96 -0.71
N ARG A 263 18.81 -13.45 -0.62
CA ARG A 263 19.23 -14.41 0.39
C ARG A 263 20.69 -14.24 0.82
#